data_2ee9ec67655d3381f817391d2d341d7b
#
_entry.id   2ee9ec67655d3381f817391d2d341d7b
#
_cell.length_a   1.000
_cell.length_b   1.000
_cell.length_c   1.000
_cell.angle_alpha   90.00
_cell.angle_beta   90.00
_cell.angle_gamma   90.00
#
_symmetry.space_group_name_H-M   'P 1'
#
loop_
_entity.id
_entity.type
_entity.pdbx_description
1 polymer ?
#
loop_
_entity_poly.entity_id
_entity_poly.type
_entity_poly.pdbx_seq_one_letter_code
_entity_poly.pdbx_strand_id
1 'polypeptide(L)'
;MPIRKLPSAALLARARAVYRGGGVLAYATESCFGLGCDPLNAQALRRVIALKGRPNYKGLIVVGASLEQLAPLIRPLSAAERATVARYWPGPTTFLIPASRKVLPLLRGRHRKIAVRVTAHRETASLCHALGPLVSTSANRAGQRALRSAAACRHAFGAQVLTLPGRVGSRRKPSTIIDLESGRVLR
;
A
#
# COMPACT_ATOMS: atom_id res chain seq x y z
N MET A 1 -15.61 11.17 -21.15
CA MET A 1 -14.49 10.43 -20.51
C MET A 1 -14.85 8.95 -20.49
N PRO A 2 -14.01 8.04 -20.98
CA PRO A 2 -14.34 6.62 -20.98
C PRO A 2 -14.50 6.14 -19.52
N ILE A 3 -15.60 5.44 -19.29
CA ILE A 3 -15.94 4.80 -18.00
C ILE A 3 -14.79 3.82 -17.67
N ARG A 4 -14.05 4.10 -16.61
CA ARG A 4 -12.97 3.22 -16.14
C ARG A 4 -13.59 1.91 -15.66
N LYS A 5 -13.41 0.85 -16.46
CA LYS A 5 -13.84 -0.50 -16.05
C LYS A 5 -13.04 -0.92 -14.82
N LEU A 6 -13.72 -1.16 -13.73
CA LEU A 6 -13.18 -1.87 -12.56
C LEU A 6 -12.68 -3.26 -13.02
N PRO A 7 -11.74 -3.88 -12.31
CA PRO A 7 -11.33 -5.25 -12.60
C PRO A 7 -12.55 -6.16 -12.70
N SER A 8 -12.56 -7.08 -13.68
CA SER A 8 -13.64 -8.05 -13.80
C SER A 8 -13.78 -8.91 -12.54
N ALA A 9 -14.96 -9.46 -12.28
CA ALA A 9 -15.21 -10.33 -11.13
C ALA A 9 -14.20 -11.49 -11.07
N ALA A 10 -13.88 -12.09 -12.21
CA ALA A 10 -12.89 -13.16 -12.32
C ALA A 10 -11.48 -12.69 -11.90
N LEU A 11 -11.08 -11.48 -12.33
CA LEU A 11 -9.77 -10.93 -11.94
C LEU A 11 -9.72 -10.57 -10.45
N LEU A 12 -10.81 -10.06 -9.88
CA LEU A 12 -10.92 -9.81 -8.43
C LEU A 12 -10.89 -11.12 -7.63
N ALA A 13 -11.55 -12.18 -8.10
CA ALA A 13 -11.48 -13.49 -7.47
C ALA A 13 -10.04 -14.04 -7.47
N ARG A 14 -9.33 -13.91 -8.60
CA ARG A 14 -7.91 -14.27 -8.70
C ARG A 14 -7.03 -13.45 -7.78
N ALA A 15 -7.24 -12.13 -7.72
CA ALA A 15 -6.52 -11.24 -6.82
C ALA A 15 -6.75 -11.63 -5.35
N ARG A 16 -7.98 -11.98 -4.99
CA ARG A 16 -8.34 -12.46 -3.65
C ARG A 16 -7.65 -13.77 -3.30
N ALA A 17 -7.61 -14.71 -4.22
CA ALA A 17 -6.90 -15.98 -4.03
C ALA A 17 -5.40 -15.75 -3.79
N VAL A 18 -4.75 -14.89 -4.60
CA VAL A 18 -3.35 -14.52 -4.44
C VAL A 18 -3.11 -13.82 -3.09
N TYR A 19 -3.96 -12.85 -2.73
CA TYR A 19 -3.86 -12.11 -1.46
C TYR A 19 -3.95 -13.06 -0.26
N ARG A 20 -4.97 -13.93 -0.20
CA ARG A 20 -5.17 -14.89 0.88
C ARG A 20 -4.09 -15.97 0.93
N GLY A 21 -3.58 -16.38 -0.23
CA GLY A 21 -2.47 -17.34 -0.35
C GLY A 21 -1.08 -16.76 -0.07
N GLY A 22 -1.00 -15.52 0.44
CA GLY A 22 0.28 -14.88 0.76
C GLY A 22 1.11 -14.51 -0.47
N GLY A 23 0.46 -14.33 -1.63
CA GLY A 23 1.09 -13.85 -2.85
C GLY A 23 1.25 -12.33 -2.89
N VAL A 24 1.85 -11.86 -3.98
CA VAL A 24 2.12 -10.44 -4.21
C VAL A 24 1.34 -9.95 -5.42
N LEU A 25 0.76 -8.77 -5.29
CA LEU A 25 0.04 -8.05 -6.34
C LEU A 25 0.86 -6.86 -6.80
N ALA A 26 0.82 -6.55 -8.11
CA ALA A 26 1.21 -5.24 -8.63
C ALA A 26 -0.05 -4.50 -9.09
N TYR A 27 -0.23 -3.27 -8.62
CA TYR A 27 -1.44 -2.48 -8.89
C TYR A 27 -1.11 -0.98 -9.03
N ALA A 28 -1.93 -0.28 -9.79
CA ALA A 28 -1.76 1.16 -10.01
C ALA A 28 -2.08 1.95 -8.74
N THR A 29 -1.30 3.02 -8.48
CA THR A 29 -1.54 3.98 -7.41
C THR A 29 -1.52 5.41 -7.94
N GLU A 30 -1.50 6.41 -7.08
CA GLU A 30 -1.50 7.82 -7.47
C GLU A 30 -0.28 8.23 -8.30
N SER A 31 0.90 7.60 -8.10
CA SER A 31 2.15 8.02 -8.72
C SER A 31 2.86 6.96 -9.55
N CYS A 32 2.73 5.69 -9.20
CA CYS A 32 3.39 4.57 -9.88
C CYS A 32 2.61 3.27 -9.61
N PHE A 33 3.06 2.16 -10.16
CA PHE A 33 2.60 0.86 -9.68
C PHE A 33 3.18 0.56 -8.30
N GLY A 34 2.38 -0.05 -7.44
CA GLY A 34 2.77 -0.57 -6.14
C GLY A 34 2.90 -2.09 -6.14
N LEU A 35 3.85 -2.62 -5.37
CA LEU A 35 3.82 -4.02 -4.93
C LEU A 35 3.08 -4.07 -3.61
N GLY A 36 2.12 -4.98 -3.51
CA GLY A 36 1.30 -5.14 -2.33
C GLY A 36 0.95 -6.57 -2.00
N CYS A 37 0.64 -6.78 -0.74
CA CYS A 37 0.22 -8.05 -0.18
C CYS A 37 -0.59 -7.80 1.09
N ASP A 38 -1.07 -8.87 1.72
CA ASP A 38 -1.66 -8.81 3.05
C ASP A 38 -0.62 -8.32 4.08
N PRO A 39 -0.86 -7.19 4.78
CA PRO A 39 0.07 -6.64 5.76
C PRO A 39 0.22 -7.50 7.02
N LEU A 40 -0.69 -8.43 7.28
CA LEU A 40 -0.65 -9.33 8.42
C LEU A 40 -0.09 -10.73 8.09
N ASN A 41 0.24 -10.98 6.83
CA ASN A 41 0.83 -12.24 6.38
C ASN A 41 2.36 -12.15 6.32
N ALA A 42 3.05 -12.82 7.25
CA ALA A 42 4.52 -12.80 7.34
C ALA A 42 5.21 -13.34 6.07
N GLN A 43 4.65 -14.38 5.43
CA GLN A 43 5.21 -14.95 4.21
C GLN A 43 5.09 -13.96 3.04
N ALA A 44 3.94 -13.30 2.91
CA ALA A 44 3.70 -12.27 1.89
C ALA A 44 4.66 -11.08 2.06
N LEU A 45 4.88 -10.63 3.30
CA LEU A 45 5.82 -9.56 3.61
C LEU A 45 7.25 -9.94 3.21
N ARG A 46 7.72 -11.17 3.53
CA ARG A 46 9.04 -11.65 3.11
C ARG A 46 9.17 -11.65 1.59
N ARG A 47 8.14 -12.09 0.85
CA ARG A 47 8.13 -12.06 -0.62
C ARG A 47 8.27 -10.64 -1.17
N VAL A 48 7.51 -9.66 -0.66
CA VAL A 48 7.64 -8.26 -1.09
C VAL A 48 9.03 -7.71 -0.80
N ILE A 49 9.58 -7.97 0.39
CA ILE A 49 10.91 -7.52 0.80
C ILE A 49 11.99 -8.11 -0.13
N ALA A 50 11.91 -9.42 -0.42
CA ALA A 50 12.82 -10.12 -1.32
C ALA A 50 12.74 -9.58 -2.76
N LEU A 51 11.53 -9.43 -3.32
CA LEU A 51 11.31 -8.87 -4.66
C LEU A 51 11.92 -7.49 -4.83
N LYS A 52 11.87 -6.68 -3.77
CA LYS A 52 12.45 -5.33 -3.79
C LYS A 52 13.96 -5.29 -3.54
N GLY A 53 14.54 -6.33 -2.94
CA GLY A 53 15.89 -6.25 -2.38
C GLY A 53 16.01 -5.17 -1.30
N ARG A 54 14.94 -4.98 -0.50
CA ARG A 54 14.85 -3.89 0.49
C ARG A 54 15.34 -4.36 1.86
N PRO A 55 16.13 -3.55 2.58
CA PRO A 55 16.48 -3.85 3.97
C PRO A 55 15.23 -3.91 4.86
N ASN A 56 15.12 -4.94 5.71
CA ASN A 56 13.97 -5.19 6.58
C ASN A 56 13.70 -4.07 7.60
N TYR A 57 14.73 -3.30 7.98
CA TYR A 57 14.61 -2.27 9.01
C TYR A 57 13.81 -1.02 8.57
N LYS A 58 13.58 -0.84 7.25
CA LYS A 58 12.96 0.39 6.70
C LYS A 58 11.44 0.47 6.84
N GLY A 59 10.77 -0.61 7.23
CA GLY A 59 9.31 -0.66 7.27
C GLY A 59 8.65 -0.50 5.89
N LEU A 60 7.35 -0.76 5.82
CA LEU A 60 6.53 -0.69 4.60
C LEU A 60 5.30 0.18 4.87
N ILE A 61 4.79 0.83 3.82
CA ILE A 61 3.54 1.60 3.90
C ILE A 61 2.37 0.64 3.70
N VAL A 62 1.27 0.88 4.42
CA VAL A 62 -0.01 0.21 4.19
C VAL A 62 -1.03 1.22 3.69
N VAL A 63 -1.80 0.84 2.68
CA VAL A 63 -2.92 1.61 2.16
C VAL A 63 -4.23 0.89 2.46
N GLY A 64 -5.26 1.68 2.76
CA GLY A 64 -6.63 1.21 2.92
C GLY A 64 -7.60 2.10 2.15
N ALA A 65 -8.84 1.66 2.01
CA ALA A 65 -9.91 2.44 1.43
C ALA A 65 -10.55 3.40 2.45
N SER A 66 -10.40 3.12 3.74
CA SER A 66 -10.92 3.94 4.83
C SER A 66 -10.05 3.82 6.08
N LEU A 67 -10.27 4.71 7.05
CA LEU A 67 -9.59 4.66 8.35
C LEU A 67 -9.97 3.38 9.12
N GLU A 68 -11.21 2.92 9.00
CA GLU A 68 -11.71 1.71 9.66
C GLU A 68 -10.92 0.46 9.23
N GLN A 69 -10.55 0.37 7.95
CA GLN A 69 -9.69 -0.71 7.46
C GLN A 69 -8.28 -0.68 8.06
N LEU A 70 -7.77 0.49 8.38
CA LEU A 70 -6.44 0.69 8.95
C LEU A 70 -6.42 0.63 10.48
N ALA A 71 -7.57 0.85 11.13
CA ALA A 71 -7.70 0.88 12.59
C ALA A 71 -7.11 -0.34 13.31
N PRO A 72 -7.24 -1.59 12.81
CA PRO A 72 -6.62 -2.74 13.45
C PRO A 72 -5.09 -2.72 13.49
N LEU A 73 -4.44 -1.90 12.64
CA LEU A 73 -2.99 -1.82 12.50
C LEU A 73 -2.35 -0.70 13.32
N ILE A 74 -3.14 0.24 13.82
CA ILE A 74 -2.68 1.43 14.55
C ILE A 74 -3.26 1.45 15.96
N ARG A 75 -2.65 2.24 16.85
CA ARG A 75 -3.32 2.57 18.12
C ARG A 75 -4.60 3.38 17.86
N PRO A 76 -5.58 3.34 18.77
CA PRO A 76 -6.75 4.21 18.69
C PRO A 76 -6.35 5.69 18.56
N LEU A 77 -7.00 6.41 17.67
CA LEU A 77 -6.78 7.84 17.48
C LEU A 77 -7.72 8.64 18.39
N SER A 78 -7.22 9.72 18.98
CA SER A 78 -8.02 10.72 19.66
C SER A 78 -8.94 11.47 18.67
N ALA A 79 -9.94 12.20 19.17
CA ALA A 79 -10.81 13.04 18.33
C ALA A 79 -10.01 14.08 17.52
N ALA A 80 -9.01 14.72 18.15
CA ALA A 80 -8.15 15.69 17.48
C ALA A 80 -7.30 15.07 16.37
N GLU A 81 -6.76 13.88 16.60
CA GLU A 81 -5.98 13.14 15.57
C GLU A 81 -6.87 12.69 14.41
N ARG A 82 -8.09 12.22 14.69
CA ARG A 82 -9.07 11.89 13.65
C ARG A 82 -9.41 13.12 12.79
N ALA A 83 -9.65 14.26 13.42
CA ALA A 83 -9.89 15.53 12.71
C ALA A 83 -8.67 15.95 11.89
N THR A 84 -7.46 15.70 12.38
CA THR A 84 -6.22 15.98 11.63
C THR A 84 -6.10 15.11 10.39
N VAL A 85 -6.20 13.79 10.53
CA VAL A 85 -6.06 12.89 9.38
C VAL A 85 -7.19 13.08 8.35
N ALA A 86 -8.41 13.45 8.78
CA ALA A 86 -9.55 13.71 7.90
C ALA A 86 -9.31 14.88 6.92
N ARG A 87 -8.41 15.82 7.26
CA ARG A 87 -8.01 16.91 6.34
C ARG A 87 -7.14 16.45 5.17
N TYR A 88 -6.52 15.28 5.29
CA TYR A 88 -5.57 14.74 4.31
C TYR A 88 -6.06 13.47 3.61
N TRP A 89 -7.00 12.76 4.22
CA TRP A 89 -7.52 11.49 3.74
C TRP A 89 -8.98 11.57 3.29
N PRO A 90 -9.32 10.90 2.19
CA PRO A 90 -8.47 10.14 1.26
C PRO A 90 -7.51 11.06 0.49
N GLY A 91 -6.23 10.63 0.37
CA GLY A 91 -5.26 11.48 -0.31
C GLY A 91 -3.84 10.91 -0.35
N PRO A 92 -2.90 11.71 -0.88
CA PRO A 92 -1.52 11.28 -1.09
C PRO A 92 -0.64 11.51 0.15
N THR A 93 -1.22 11.63 1.33
CA THR A 93 -0.48 11.80 2.59
C THR A 93 -0.46 10.51 3.37
N THR A 94 0.72 10.08 3.77
CA THR A 94 0.99 8.94 4.64
C THR A 94 1.28 9.44 6.03
N PHE A 95 0.62 8.90 7.05
CA PHE A 95 0.93 9.21 8.44
C PHE A 95 1.72 8.08 9.10
N LEU A 96 2.71 8.45 9.91
CA LEU A 96 3.33 7.56 10.88
C LEU A 96 2.52 7.60 12.16
N ILE A 97 1.98 6.45 12.54
CA ILE A 97 1.13 6.29 13.73
C ILE A 97 1.68 5.12 14.55
N PRO A 98 1.69 5.17 15.89
CA PRO A 98 2.10 4.04 16.70
C PRO A 98 1.37 2.76 16.29
N ALA A 99 2.15 1.71 16.09
CA ALA A 99 1.64 0.42 15.62
C ALA A 99 0.86 -0.29 16.73
N SER A 100 -0.23 -0.98 16.34
CA SER A 100 -0.90 -1.91 17.24
C SER A 100 -0.05 -3.17 17.48
N ARG A 101 -0.40 -3.95 18.50
CA ARG A 101 0.28 -5.23 18.80
C ARG A 101 0.15 -6.27 17.69
N LYS A 102 -0.80 -6.12 16.77
CA LYS A 102 -1.01 -7.01 15.61
C LYS A 102 0.01 -6.80 14.49
N VAL A 103 0.70 -5.67 14.49
CA VAL A 103 1.66 -5.31 13.43
C VAL A 103 2.95 -6.10 13.57
N LEU A 104 3.26 -6.87 12.54
CA LEU A 104 4.46 -7.69 12.48
C LEU A 104 5.74 -6.82 12.39
N PRO A 105 6.85 -7.24 13.01
CA PRO A 105 8.13 -6.56 12.87
C PRO A 105 8.58 -6.40 11.40
N LEU A 106 8.29 -7.37 10.54
CA LEU A 106 8.56 -7.30 9.09
C LEU A 106 7.86 -6.11 8.42
N LEU A 107 6.68 -5.71 8.90
CA LEU A 107 5.92 -4.61 8.33
C LEU A 107 6.42 -3.25 8.80
N ARG A 108 6.69 -3.08 10.09
CA ARG A 108 7.13 -1.80 10.68
C ARG A 108 8.65 -1.58 10.67
N GLY A 109 9.42 -2.64 10.40
CA GLY A 109 10.87 -2.61 10.54
C GLY A 109 11.30 -2.40 12.00
N ARG A 110 12.36 -1.61 12.20
CA ARG A 110 12.85 -1.26 13.56
C ARG A 110 12.07 -0.14 14.25
N HIS A 111 11.00 0.36 13.60
CA HIS A 111 10.24 1.51 14.12
C HIS A 111 9.12 1.05 15.05
N ARG A 112 8.70 1.93 15.98
CA ARG A 112 7.50 1.73 16.81
C ARG A 112 6.22 2.16 16.11
N LYS A 113 6.34 2.96 15.04
CA LYS A 113 5.24 3.49 14.22
C LYS A 113 5.13 2.72 12.92
N ILE A 114 3.91 2.66 12.41
CA ILE A 114 3.60 2.14 11.07
C ILE A 114 3.20 3.29 10.16
N ALA A 115 3.57 3.19 8.89
CA ALA A 115 3.20 4.14 7.85
C ALA A 115 1.87 3.71 7.21
N VAL A 116 0.82 4.50 7.35
CA VAL A 116 -0.51 4.18 6.83
C VAL A 116 -1.09 5.32 6.01
N ARG A 117 -1.95 5.00 5.05
CA ARG A 117 -2.61 5.97 4.17
C ARG A 117 -3.97 5.48 3.72
N VAL A 118 -4.97 6.37 3.76
CA VAL A 118 -6.24 6.17 3.03
C VAL A 118 -6.07 6.76 1.63
N THR A 119 -6.19 5.90 0.61
CA THR A 119 -5.89 6.28 -0.78
C THR A 119 -7.06 6.98 -1.43
N ALA A 120 -6.79 8.02 -2.22
CA ALA A 120 -7.76 8.64 -3.13
C ALA A 120 -7.77 8.00 -4.53
N HIS A 121 -6.86 7.08 -4.81
CA HIS A 121 -6.82 6.40 -6.11
C HIS A 121 -7.94 5.37 -6.21
N ARG A 122 -8.95 5.65 -7.06
CA ARG A 122 -10.19 4.86 -7.14
C ARG A 122 -9.96 3.35 -7.33
N GLU A 123 -9.05 2.97 -8.24
CA GLU A 123 -8.76 1.55 -8.50
C GLU A 123 -8.11 0.87 -7.27
N THR A 124 -7.20 1.58 -6.59
CA THR A 124 -6.59 1.08 -5.35
C THR A 124 -7.61 0.98 -4.22
N ALA A 125 -8.46 1.99 -4.05
CA ALA A 125 -9.53 1.97 -3.04
C ALA A 125 -10.50 0.80 -3.27
N SER A 126 -10.94 0.58 -4.52
CA SER A 126 -11.78 -0.57 -4.89
C SER A 126 -11.10 -1.90 -4.59
N LEU A 127 -9.80 -1.99 -4.84
CA LEU A 127 -9.02 -3.19 -4.52
C LEU A 127 -8.96 -3.42 -2.99
N CYS A 128 -8.72 -2.36 -2.21
CA CYS A 128 -8.74 -2.43 -0.75
C CYS A 128 -10.12 -2.80 -0.20
N HIS A 129 -11.21 -2.30 -0.79
CA HIS A 129 -12.56 -2.73 -0.42
C HIS A 129 -12.79 -4.22 -0.66
N ALA A 130 -12.27 -4.75 -1.76
CA ALA A 130 -12.45 -6.16 -2.14
C ALA A 130 -11.56 -7.12 -1.33
N LEU A 131 -10.36 -6.71 -0.94
CA LEU A 131 -9.34 -7.59 -0.35
C LEU A 131 -9.06 -7.31 1.13
N GLY A 132 -9.16 -6.07 1.56
CA GLY A 132 -8.62 -5.53 2.81
C GLY A 132 -7.45 -4.57 2.57
N PRO A 133 -6.81 -4.08 3.64
CA PRO A 133 -5.66 -3.19 3.53
C PRO A 133 -4.49 -3.87 2.80
N LEU A 134 -3.73 -3.11 2.06
CA LEU A 134 -2.62 -3.61 1.25
C LEU A 134 -1.29 -2.97 1.66
N VAL A 135 -0.24 -3.75 1.76
CA VAL A 135 1.11 -3.20 1.67
C VAL A 135 1.22 -2.41 0.37
N SER A 136 1.88 -1.27 0.40
CA SER A 136 2.06 -0.41 -0.77
C SER A 136 3.48 0.14 -0.81
N THR A 137 4.33 -0.52 -1.56
CA THR A 137 5.67 -0.03 -1.87
C THR A 137 5.82 0.07 -3.38
N SER A 138 6.60 1.03 -3.89
CA SER A 138 6.78 1.20 -5.34
C SER A 138 7.23 -0.08 -6.03
N ALA A 139 6.65 -0.37 -7.19
CA ALA A 139 7.01 -1.53 -8.00
C ALA A 139 8.33 -1.28 -8.73
N ASN A 140 9.43 -1.63 -8.10
CA ASN A 140 10.79 -1.60 -8.61
C ASN A 140 11.72 -2.41 -7.68
N ARG A 141 12.84 -2.86 -8.19
CA ARG A 141 13.95 -3.32 -7.34
C ARG A 141 14.64 -2.11 -6.70
N ALA A 142 15.35 -2.32 -5.60
CA ALA A 142 16.09 -1.26 -4.93
C ALA A 142 17.03 -0.54 -5.91
N GLY A 143 17.11 0.79 -5.84
CA GLY A 143 17.92 1.62 -6.73
C GLY A 143 17.33 1.86 -8.13
N GLN A 144 16.30 1.15 -8.55
CA GLN A 144 15.67 1.34 -9.86
C GLN A 144 14.51 2.34 -9.81
N ARG A 145 14.14 2.88 -10.97
CA ARG A 145 12.96 3.74 -11.11
C ARG A 145 11.67 2.96 -10.88
N ALA A 146 10.69 3.58 -10.24
CA ALA A 146 9.38 3.00 -10.04
C ALA A 146 8.65 2.79 -11.39
N LEU A 147 8.08 1.61 -11.58
CA LEU A 147 7.36 1.25 -12.80
C LEU A 147 5.99 1.95 -12.84
N ARG A 148 5.58 2.35 -14.03
CA ARG A 148 4.35 3.14 -14.23
C ARG A 148 3.32 2.48 -15.15
N SER A 149 3.58 1.24 -15.60
CA SER A 149 2.64 0.48 -16.44
C SER A 149 2.56 -0.97 -16.02
N ALA A 150 1.40 -1.58 -16.25
CA ALA A 150 1.20 -3.01 -16.00
C ALA A 150 2.12 -3.89 -16.88
N ALA A 151 2.39 -3.46 -18.12
CA ALA A 151 3.30 -4.18 -19.01
C ALA A 151 4.72 -4.23 -18.44
N ALA A 152 5.23 -3.09 -17.95
CA ALA A 152 6.54 -3.02 -17.31
C ALA A 152 6.62 -3.89 -16.04
N CYS A 153 5.54 -3.92 -15.23
CA CYS A 153 5.48 -4.79 -14.04
C CYS A 153 5.49 -6.28 -14.43
N ARG A 154 4.72 -6.68 -15.43
CA ARG A 154 4.73 -8.07 -15.94
C ARG A 154 6.11 -8.47 -16.45
N HIS A 155 6.76 -7.59 -17.19
CA HIS A 155 8.13 -7.85 -17.66
C HIS A 155 9.13 -8.00 -16.51
N ALA A 156 9.07 -7.10 -15.52
CA ALA A 156 10.04 -7.08 -14.42
C ALA A 156 9.87 -8.21 -13.39
N PHE A 157 8.64 -8.65 -13.14
CA PHE A 157 8.35 -9.60 -12.06
C PHE A 157 7.78 -10.95 -12.53
N GLY A 158 7.33 -11.04 -13.79
CA GLY A 158 6.82 -12.29 -14.38
C GLY A 158 5.73 -12.95 -13.53
N ALA A 159 5.83 -14.25 -13.38
CA ALA A 159 4.87 -15.07 -12.62
C ALA A 159 4.95 -14.88 -11.09
N GLN A 160 5.99 -14.22 -10.57
CA GLN A 160 6.16 -13.98 -9.13
C GLN A 160 5.12 -13.01 -8.56
N VAL A 161 4.52 -12.19 -9.42
CA VAL A 161 3.58 -11.11 -9.04
C VAL A 161 2.36 -11.14 -9.94
N LEU A 162 1.17 -11.22 -9.37
CA LEU A 162 -0.04 -11.00 -10.14
C LEU A 162 -0.19 -9.51 -10.46
N THR A 163 0.09 -9.14 -11.70
CA THR A 163 -0.04 -7.76 -12.14
C THR A 163 -1.46 -7.46 -12.60
N LEU A 164 -2.14 -6.57 -11.88
CA LEU A 164 -3.47 -6.08 -12.22
C LEU A 164 -3.39 -5.00 -13.31
N PRO A 165 -4.34 -4.94 -14.24
CA PRO A 165 -4.48 -3.81 -15.13
C PRO A 165 -4.83 -2.56 -14.31
N GLY A 166 -4.42 -1.39 -14.79
CA GLY A 166 -4.72 -0.13 -14.13
C GLY A 166 -3.92 1.03 -14.71
N ARG A 167 -4.35 2.23 -14.40
CA ARG A 167 -3.66 3.48 -14.81
C ARG A 167 -3.22 4.23 -13.57
N VAL A 168 -1.92 4.53 -13.51
CA VAL A 168 -1.38 5.39 -12.44
C VAL A 168 -2.01 6.78 -12.52
N GLY A 169 -2.17 7.41 -11.37
CA GLY A 169 -2.65 8.77 -11.27
C GLY A 169 -1.66 9.78 -11.87
N SER A 170 -2.02 11.05 -11.80
CA SER A 170 -1.24 12.17 -12.35
C SER A 170 -0.06 12.57 -11.46
N ARG A 171 -0.02 12.12 -10.22
CA ARG A 171 1.04 12.50 -9.28
C ARG A 171 2.40 11.94 -9.72
N ARG A 172 3.41 12.81 -9.74
CA ARG A 172 4.79 12.40 -10.09
C ARG A 172 5.68 12.15 -8.88
N LYS A 173 5.32 12.71 -7.73
CA LYS A 173 6.09 12.57 -6.47
C LYS A 173 5.48 11.45 -5.60
N PRO A 174 6.29 10.76 -4.78
CA PRO A 174 5.80 9.85 -3.75
C PRO A 174 4.85 10.55 -2.76
N SER A 175 4.14 9.78 -1.92
CA SER A 175 3.32 10.34 -0.85
C SER A 175 4.16 11.18 0.11
N THR A 176 3.61 12.28 0.59
CA THR A 176 4.17 13.00 1.74
C THR A 176 4.07 12.11 2.96
N ILE A 177 5.10 12.08 3.82
CA ILE A 177 5.08 11.32 5.07
C ILE A 177 5.12 12.31 6.22
N ILE A 178 4.12 12.24 7.10
CA ILE A 178 3.99 13.10 8.28
C ILE A 178 3.93 12.21 9.52
N ASP A 179 4.69 12.54 10.54
CA ASP A 179 4.53 11.96 11.86
C ASP A 179 3.31 12.59 12.54
N LEU A 180 2.30 11.78 12.86
CA LEU A 180 1.02 12.30 13.37
C LEU A 180 1.16 12.95 14.75
N GLU A 181 2.02 12.43 15.60
CA GLU A 181 2.18 12.94 16.97
C GLU A 181 2.95 14.25 16.99
N SER A 182 4.03 14.37 16.20
CA SER A 182 4.87 15.57 16.20
C SER A 182 4.52 16.59 15.12
N GLY A 183 3.68 16.20 14.14
CA GLY A 183 3.39 17.02 12.97
C GLY A 183 4.57 17.14 11.98
N ARG A 184 5.71 16.53 12.26
CA ARG A 184 6.92 16.64 11.44
C ARG A 184 6.75 15.98 10.09
N VAL A 185 7.06 16.71 9.02
CA VAL A 185 7.15 16.18 7.66
C VAL A 185 8.51 15.51 7.46
N LEU A 186 8.51 14.23 7.08
CA LEU A 186 9.71 13.41 6.91
C LEU A 186 10.07 13.19 5.43
N ARG A 187 9.12 13.39 4.54
CA ARG A 187 9.28 13.32 3.08
C ARG A 187 8.23 14.14 2.37
#